data_b0c4581f3009ad7354e6a7c7f930007f
#
_entry.id   b0c4581f3009ad7354e6a7c7f930007f
#
_cell.length_a   1.000
_cell.length_b   1.000
_cell.length_c   1.000
_cell.angle_alpha   90.00
_cell.angle_beta   90.00
_cell.angle_gamma   90.00
#
_symmetry.space_group_name_H-M   'P 1'
#
loop_
_entity.id
_entity.type
_entity.pdbx_description
1 polymer ?
#
loop_
_entity_poly.entity_id
_entity_poly.type
_entity_poly.pdbx_seq_one_letter_code
_entity_poly.pdbx_strand_id
1 'polypeptide(L)'
;MFPLQRGRRLRVNESIRSLVRETSLSPSDFMFPMFIAEGENVKVEIPSMPGIFRRSIDLTVEEVKELFDLGIRAVNIYVKVSENLKDNTGKEAWNPNGLMQQAIRAIKAACPEMIVMPDVALDPYSIYGHDGIITNGDVENDSTVDALVKMAVSHAEAGADFVAPSDMMDGRVLRLREGLDAAGFQNVGIMSYAAKYASAFYGPFRDALDSAPKEADVAVPKDKKTYQMDYANRIEAIKEALSDVEEGADMVMVKPGIAYLDIVREIKNTVHVPVTVYQVSGEYAMIKAAAERGWLDNDKIMMEQLMCIKRAGANLISTYFAKEAAVLLKK
;
A
#
# COMPACT_ATOMS: atom_id res chain seq x y z
N MET A 1 -12.48 38.82 33.66
CA MET A 1 -13.64 38.78 32.75
C MET A 1 -14.01 37.34 32.50
N PHE A 2 -15.28 36.96 32.67
CA PHE A 2 -15.74 35.62 32.44
C PHE A 2 -15.68 35.35 30.90
N PRO A 3 -15.30 34.13 30.40
CA PRO A 3 -15.07 33.91 28.97
C PRO A 3 -16.36 34.09 28.17
N LEU A 4 -16.33 34.97 27.16
CA LEU A 4 -17.40 35.13 26.15
C LEU A 4 -17.44 33.91 25.20
N GLN A 5 -16.26 33.34 24.88
CA GLN A 5 -16.14 32.13 24.09
C GLN A 5 -16.06 30.89 24.98
N ARG A 6 -16.90 29.90 24.67
CA ARG A 6 -16.94 28.62 25.38
C ARG A 6 -16.99 27.49 24.37
N GLY A 7 -15.85 26.86 24.09
CA GLY A 7 -15.73 25.74 23.14
C GLY A 7 -16.66 24.56 23.49
N ARG A 8 -17.01 24.37 24.76
CA ARG A 8 -17.95 23.31 25.20
C ARG A 8 -19.34 23.42 24.60
N ARG A 9 -19.78 24.62 24.14
CA ARG A 9 -21.07 24.80 23.45
C ARG A 9 -21.19 23.93 22.20
N LEU A 10 -20.06 23.72 21.46
CA LEU A 10 -20.01 22.89 20.28
C LEU A 10 -19.80 21.39 20.56
N ARG A 11 -19.83 20.97 21.86
CA ARG A 11 -19.59 19.57 22.26
C ARG A 11 -20.73 18.98 23.08
N VAL A 12 -21.78 19.74 23.33
CA VAL A 12 -22.85 19.43 24.32
C VAL A 12 -23.54 18.10 24.03
N ASN A 13 -23.83 17.81 22.76
CA ASN A 13 -24.49 16.58 22.33
C ASN A 13 -24.03 16.17 20.95
N GLU A 14 -24.42 14.95 20.50
CA GLU A 14 -24.00 14.40 19.23
C GLU A 14 -24.49 15.22 18.04
N SER A 15 -25.71 15.72 18.06
CA SER A 15 -26.27 16.54 16.98
C SER A 15 -25.42 17.79 16.71
N ILE A 16 -24.99 18.48 17.77
CA ILE A 16 -24.11 19.64 17.65
C ILE A 16 -22.73 19.23 17.15
N ARG A 17 -22.16 18.14 17.70
CA ARG A 17 -20.85 17.65 17.26
C ARG A 17 -20.86 17.27 15.78
N SER A 18 -21.94 16.63 15.30
CA SER A 18 -22.07 16.25 13.88
C SER A 18 -22.17 17.45 12.95
N LEU A 19 -22.86 18.54 13.38
CA LEU A 19 -22.99 19.77 12.60
C LEU A 19 -21.66 20.50 12.36
N VAL A 20 -20.71 20.37 13.30
CA VAL A 20 -19.42 21.08 13.23
C VAL A 20 -18.26 20.16 12.86
N ARG A 21 -18.54 18.91 12.51
CA ARG A 21 -17.54 17.92 12.13
C ARG A 21 -16.90 18.32 10.79
N GLU A 22 -15.57 18.47 10.78
CA GLU A 22 -14.80 18.93 9.61
C GLU A 22 -14.40 17.78 8.69
N THR A 23 -14.35 16.55 9.20
CA THR A 23 -13.85 15.37 8.49
C THR A 23 -14.85 14.23 8.61
N SER A 24 -15.07 13.52 7.50
CA SER A 24 -15.90 12.32 7.43
C SER A 24 -15.15 11.19 6.75
N LEU A 25 -15.57 9.96 7.02
CA LEU A 25 -15.10 8.75 6.36
C LEU A 25 -16.23 8.13 5.56
N SER A 26 -15.89 7.56 4.42
CA SER A 26 -16.77 6.76 3.60
C SER A 26 -16.03 5.48 3.15
N PRO A 27 -16.72 4.38 2.81
CA PRO A 27 -16.07 3.18 2.29
C PRO A 27 -15.19 3.43 1.06
N SER A 28 -15.50 4.43 0.23
CA SER A 28 -14.70 4.82 -0.93
C SER A 28 -13.38 5.53 -0.57
N ASP A 29 -13.19 5.90 0.69
CA ASP A 29 -11.90 6.42 1.16
C ASP A 29 -10.88 5.30 1.44
N PHE A 30 -11.30 4.02 1.34
CA PHE A 30 -10.45 2.89 1.68
C PHE A 30 -10.00 2.12 0.45
N MET A 31 -8.76 1.64 0.52
CA MET A 31 -8.16 0.64 -0.35
C MET A 31 -7.79 -0.57 0.49
N PHE A 32 -8.16 -1.78 0.05
CA PHE A 32 -7.87 -3.01 0.80
C PHE A 32 -6.64 -3.71 0.24
N PRO A 33 -5.56 -3.90 1.05
CA PRO A 33 -4.39 -4.68 0.67
C PRO A 33 -4.70 -6.17 0.68
N MET A 34 -4.39 -6.90 -0.40
CA MET A 34 -4.66 -8.32 -0.57
C MET A 34 -3.39 -9.11 -0.87
N PHE A 35 -3.27 -10.28 -0.26
CA PHE A 35 -2.16 -11.21 -0.48
C PHE A 35 -2.65 -12.42 -1.29
N ILE A 36 -2.06 -12.63 -2.46
CA ILE A 36 -2.45 -13.68 -3.40
C ILE A 36 -1.38 -14.77 -3.41
N ALA A 37 -1.80 -16.02 -3.35
CA ALA A 37 -0.95 -17.21 -3.39
C ALA A 37 -1.36 -18.12 -4.54
N GLU A 38 -0.45 -18.99 -4.94
CA GLU A 38 -0.69 -20.04 -5.92
C GLU A 38 -1.69 -21.09 -5.37
N GLY A 39 -2.34 -21.82 -6.29
CA GLY A 39 -3.27 -22.90 -5.99
C GLY A 39 -4.72 -22.55 -6.27
N GLU A 40 -5.61 -23.42 -5.85
CA GLU A 40 -7.07 -23.31 -5.96
C GLU A 40 -7.69 -23.56 -4.59
N ASN A 41 -8.70 -22.79 -4.22
CA ASN A 41 -9.39 -22.87 -2.92
C ASN A 41 -8.43 -22.76 -1.70
N VAL A 42 -7.34 -21.97 -1.87
CA VAL A 42 -6.35 -21.73 -0.82
C VAL A 42 -6.73 -20.50 -0.01
N LYS A 43 -6.86 -20.67 1.31
CA LYS A 43 -7.07 -19.58 2.29
C LYS A 43 -6.24 -19.85 3.53
N VAL A 44 -5.12 -19.14 3.66
CA VAL A 44 -4.17 -19.31 4.77
C VAL A 44 -4.06 -18.03 5.55
N GLU A 45 -4.44 -18.05 6.82
CA GLU A 45 -4.33 -16.89 7.70
C GLU A 45 -2.85 -16.52 7.93
N ILE A 46 -2.58 -15.23 7.98
CA ILE A 46 -1.26 -14.71 8.34
C ILE A 46 -1.22 -14.58 9.85
N PRO A 47 -0.40 -15.39 10.57
CA PRO A 47 -0.46 -15.49 12.04
C PRO A 47 -0.25 -14.16 12.75
N SER A 48 0.61 -13.29 12.20
CA SER A 48 0.90 -11.95 12.73
C SER A 48 -0.15 -10.89 12.37
N MET A 49 -1.18 -11.26 11.58
CA MET A 49 -2.26 -10.37 11.13
C MET A 49 -3.63 -11.06 11.25
N PRO A 50 -4.21 -11.19 12.46
CA PRO A 50 -5.47 -11.90 12.68
C PRO A 50 -6.59 -11.42 11.75
N GLY A 51 -7.27 -12.37 11.08
CA GLY A 51 -8.34 -12.07 10.12
C GLY A 51 -7.87 -11.68 8.71
N ILE A 52 -6.58 -11.62 8.45
CA ILE A 52 -5.99 -11.37 7.12
C ILE A 52 -5.39 -12.65 6.56
N PHE A 53 -5.67 -12.91 5.30
CA PHE A 53 -5.35 -14.19 4.66
C PHE A 53 -4.56 -14.01 3.38
N ARG A 54 -3.70 -14.97 3.08
CA ARG A 54 -3.26 -15.24 1.70
C ARG A 54 -4.34 -16.09 1.03
N ARG A 55 -4.78 -15.70 -0.15
CA ARG A 55 -5.85 -16.41 -0.90
C ARG A 55 -5.38 -16.77 -2.30
N SER A 56 -5.86 -17.88 -2.83
CA SER A 56 -5.78 -18.17 -4.26
C SER A 56 -6.64 -17.19 -5.06
N ILE A 57 -6.46 -17.16 -6.39
CA ILE A 57 -7.12 -16.18 -7.27
C ILE A 57 -8.66 -16.31 -7.20
N ASP A 58 -9.20 -17.52 -7.19
CA ASP A 58 -10.63 -17.80 -7.08
C ASP A 58 -11.24 -17.16 -5.81
N LEU A 59 -10.66 -17.40 -4.64
CA LEU A 59 -11.11 -16.81 -3.38
C LEU A 59 -10.81 -15.30 -3.26
N THR A 60 -9.80 -14.81 -3.97
CA THR A 60 -9.52 -13.37 -4.08
C THR A 60 -10.62 -12.66 -4.84
N VAL A 61 -11.12 -13.25 -5.94
CA VAL A 61 -12.23 -12.71 -6.73
C VAL A 61 -13.52 -12.62 -5.91
N GLU A 62 -13.80 -13.62 -5.08
CA GLU A 62 -14.97 -13.60 -4.16
C GLU A 62 -14.85 -12.44 -3.16
N GLU A 63 -13.70 -12.29 -2.51
CA GLU A 63 -13.42 -11.19 -1.56
C GLU A 63 -13.55 -9.82 -2.24
N VAL A 64 -13.06 -9.67 -3.47
CA VAL A 64 -13.16 -8.41 -4.24
C VAL A 64 -14.63 -8.03 -4.48
N LYS A 65 -15.51 -8.97 -4.80
CA LYS A 65 -16.96 -8.72 -4.95
C LYS A 65 -17.59 -8.24 -3.65
N GLU A 66 -17.27 -8.91 -2.53
CA GLU A 66 -17.74 -8.45 -1.21
C GLU A 66 -17.27 -7.03 -0.86
N LEU A 67 -15.99 -6.71 -1.12
CA LEU A 67 -15.44 -5.38 -0.89
C LEU A 67 -16.17 -4.33 -1.74
N PHE A 68 -16.44 -4.64 -3.00
CA PHE A 68 -17.17 -3.76 -3.90
C PHE A 68 -18.60 -3.50 -3.41
N ASP A 69 -19.30 -4.53 -2.97
CA ASP A 69 -20.66 -4.44 -2.39
C ASP A 69 -20.65 -3.61 -1.08
N LEU A 70 -19.56 -3.63 -0.33
CA LEU A 70 -19.37 -2.78 0.83
C LEU A 70 -19.08 -1.31 0.50
N GLY A 71 -18.84 -0.97 -0.77
CA GLY A 71 -18.55 0.38 -1.23
C GLY A 71 -17.06 0.72 -1.32
N ILE A 72 -16.17 -0.24 -1.08
CA ILE A 72 -14.73 -0.11 -1.32
C ILE A 72 -14.50 -0.18 -2.83
N ARG A 73 -13.71 0.75 -3.36
CA ARG A 73 -13.52 0.91 -4.81
C ARG A 73 -12.13 0.57 -5.32
N ALA A 74 -11.17 0.31 -4.42
CA ALA A 74 -9.80 0.00 -4.78
C ALA A 74 -9.22 -1.13 -3.95
N VAL A 75 -8.39 -1.96 -4.60
CA VAL A 75 -7.56 -2.98 -3.96
C VAL A 75 -6.10 -2.78 -4.37
N ASN A 76 -5.20 -2.97 -3.40
CA ASN A 76 -3.76 -3.04 -3.62
C ASN A 76 -3.32 -4.49 -3.48
N ILE A 77 -2.79 -5.08 -4.54
CA ILE A 77 -2.54 -6.52 -4.59
C ILE A 77 -1.05 -6.87 -4.55
N TYR A 78 -0.72 -7.87 -3.78
CA TYR A 78 0.60 -8.43 -3.57
C TYR A 78 0.56 -9.94 -3.81
N VAL A 79 1.63 -10.52 -4.32
CA VAL A 79 1.70 -11.96 -4.58
C VAL A 79 2.81 -12.64 -3.79
N LYS A 80 2.57 -13.86 -3.36
CA LYS A 80 3.60 -14.76 -2.87
C LYS A 80 3.83 -15.84 -3.91
N VAL A 81 4.97 -15.76 -4.60
CA VAL A 81 5.38 -16.76 -5.59
C VAL A 81 6.19 -17.88 -4.95
N SER A 82 6.22 -19.04 -5.60
CA SER A 82 7.04 -20.18 -5.17
C SER A 82 8.53 -19.88 -5.28
N GLU A 83 9.34 -20.43 -4.36
CA GLU A 83 10.78 -20.16 -4.26
C GLU A 83 11.55 -20.52 -5.56
N ASN A 84 11.11 -21.56 -6.29
CA ASN A 84 11.72 -21.97 -7.56
C ASN A 84 11.51 -20.98 -8.71
N LEU A 85 10.64 -19.99 -8.55
CA LEU A 85 10.39 -18.91 -9.53
C LEU A 85 11.18 -17.65 -9.22
N LYS A 86 11.83 -17.59 -8.04
CA LYS A 86 12.63 -16.45 -7.63
C LYS A 86 14.04 -16.52 -8.20
N ASP A 87 14.56 -15.37 -8.62
CA ASP A 87 15.98 -15.19 -8.96
C ASP A 87 16.44 -13.76 -8.60
N ASN A 88 17.71 -13.44 -8.83
CA ASN A 88 18.23 -12.10 -8.54
C ASN A 88 17.66 -11.02 -9.47
N THR A 89 17.24 -11.39 -10.68
CA THR A 89 16.70 -10.43 -11.66
C THR A 89 15.21 -10.16 -11.46
N GLY A 90 14.52 -11.04 -10.72
CA GLY A 90 13.07 -10.94 -10.51
C GLY A 90 12.25 -11.16 -11.79
N LYS A 91 12.75 -11.92 -12.77
CA LYS A 91 12.12 -12.06 -14.10
C LYS A 91 10.68 -12.56 -14.08
N GLU A 92 10.26 -13.28 -13.04
CA GLU A 92 8.88 -13.71 -12.86
C GLU A 92 7.91 -12.52 -12.68
N ALA A 93 8.40 -11.35 -12.26
CA ALA A 93 7.60 -10.16 -12.06
C ALA A 93 6.90 -9.65 -13.33
N TRP A 94 7.49 -9.89 -14.50
CA TRP A 94 6.92 -9.52 -15.81
C TRP A 94 6.56 -10.73 -16.69
N ASN A 95 6.42 -11.90 -16.09
CA ASN A 95 5.89 -13.07 -16.78
C ASN A 95 4.42 -12.81 -17.16
N PRO A 96 4.04 -12.79 -18.46
CA PRO A 96 2.66 -12.50 -18.87
C PRO A 96 1.65 -13.52 -18.34
N ASN A 97 2.09 -14.70 -17.94
CA ASN A 97 1.30 -15.74 -17.29
C ASN A 97 1.62 -15.89 -15.79
N GLY A 98 2.33 -14.93 -15.20
CA GLY A 98 2.65 -14.91 -13.78
C GLY A 98 1.43 -14.76 -12.89
N LEU A 99 1.58 -15.07 -11.61
CA LEU A 99 0.50 -15.04 -10.62
C LEU A 99 -0.16 -13.65 -10.53
N MET A 100 0.64 -12.57 -10.56
CA MET A 100 0.12 -11.20 -10.50
C MET A 100 -0.74 -10.88 -11.72
N GLN A 101 -0.26 -11.17 -12.93
CA GLN A 101 -0.96 -10.89 -14.18
C GLN A 101 -2.25 -11.73 -14.30
N GLN A 102 -2.23 -12.98 -13.84
CA GLN A 102 -3.43 -13.82 -13.77
C GLN A 102 -4.47 -13.23 -12.79
N ALA A 103 -4.02 -12.78 -11.61
CA ALA A 103 -4.89 -12.17 -10.61
C ALA A 103 -5.54 -10.87 -11.11
N ILE A 104 -4.77 -9.99 -11.75
CA ILE A 104 -5.29 -8.75 -12.35
C ILE A 104 -6.40 -9.08 -13.34
N ARG A 105 -6.14 -9.97 -14.30
CA ARG A 105 -7.14 -10.39 -15.31
C ARG A 105 -8.39 -10.98 -14.68
N ALA A 106 -8.25 -11.86 -13.69
CA ALA A 106 -9.38 -12.49 -13.03
C ALA A 106 -10.25 -11.49 -12.26
N ILE A 107 -9.63 -10.57 -11.53
CA ILE A 107 -10.35 -9.50 -10.81
C ILE A 107 -11.09 -8.60 -11.79
N LYS A 108 -10.41 -8.10 -12.84
CA LYS A 108 -11.03 -7.20 -13.83
C LYS A 108 -12.13 -7.88 -14.64
N ALA A 109 -12.02 -9.18 -14.93
CA ALA A 109 -13.09 -9.95 -15.57
C ALA A 109 -14.33 -10.11 -14.68
N ALA A 110 -14.12 -10.29 -13.36
CA ALA A 110 -15.21 -10.55 -12.41
C ALA A 110 -15.84 -9.27 -11.83
N CYS A 111 -15.07 -8.20 -11.69
CA CYS A 111 -15.49 -6.91 -11.15
C CYS A 111 -14.76 -5.77 -11.91
N PRO A 112 -15.22 -5.42 -13.13
CA PRO A 112 -14.55 -4.44 -14.01
C PRO A 112 -14.37 -3.04 -13.39
N GLU A 113 -15.29 -2.65 -12.51
CA GLU A 113 -15.28 -1.34 -11.85
C GLU A 113 -14.38 -1.28 -10.61
N MET A 114 -13.88 -2.41 -10.09
CA MET A 114 -12.88 -2.41 -9.03
C MET A 114 -11.56 -1.87 -9.58
N ILE A 115 -11.02 -0.86 -8.94
CA ILE A 115 -9.69 -0.31 -9.26
C ILE A 115 -8.63 -1.25 -8.71
N VAL A 116 -7.79 -1.77 -9.59
CA VAL A 116 -6.72 -2.72 -9.25
C VAL A 116 -5.37 -2.00 -9.33
N MET A 117 -4.67 -1.94 -8.21
CA MET A 117 -3.37 -1.31 -8.04
C MET A 117 -2.33 -2.36 -7.61
N PRO A 118 -1.71 -3.10 -8.56
CA PRO A 118 -0.66 -4.05 -8.22
C PRO A 118 0.61 -3.36 -7.74
N ASP A 119 1.26 -3.98 -6.77
CA ASP A 119 2.58 -3.57 -6.29
C ASP A 119 3.63 -3.73 -7.39
N VAL A 120 4.55 -2.77 -7.49
CA VAL A 120 5.71 -2.82 -8.40
C VAL A 120 6.99 -2.72 -7.58
N ALA A 121 7.55 -3.89 -7.24
CA ALA A 121 8.80 -4.08 -6.52
C ALA A 121 9.27 -5.53 -6.71
N LEU A 122 10.56 -5.78 -6.65
CA LEU A 122 11.09 -7.13 -6.93
C LEU A 122 11.19 -8.05 -5.72
N ASP A 123 10.94 -7.57 -4.49
CA ASP A 123 11.13 -8.38 -3.27
C ASP A 123 10.33 -9.70 -3.22
N PRO A 124 9.09 -9.82 -3.76
CA PRO A 124 8.39 -11.10 -3.83
C PRO A 124 9.04 -12.10 -4.81
N TYR A 125 9.82 -11.60 -5.76
CA TYR A 125 10.43 -12.36 -6.85
C TYR A 125 11.95 -12.55 -6.69
N SER A 126 12.54 -11.88 -5.70
CA SER A 126 13.98 -11.91 -5.40
C SER A 126 14.33 -13.06 -4.46
N ILE A 127 15.42 -13.79 -4.76
CA ILE A 127 16.00 -14.76 -3.84
C ILE A 127 16.59 -14.11 -2.59
N TYR A 128 16.89 -12.80 -2.64
CA TYR A 128 17.48 -12.04 -1.54
C TYR A 128 16.46 -11.25 -0.71
N GLY A 129 15.20 -11.16 -1.16
CA GLY A 129 14.14 -10.40 -0.48
C GLY A 129 14.31 -8.88 -0.54
N HIS A 130 15.14 -8.37 -1.44
CA HIS A 130 15.29 -6.95 -1.71
C HIS A 130 14.36 -6.47 -2.83
N ASP A 131 14.01 -5.17 -2.81
CA ASP A 131 13.08 -4.56 -3.77
C ASP A 131 13.70 -4.38 -5.18
N GLY A 132 15.00 -4.69 -5.32
CA GLY A 132 15.76 -4.58 -6.57
C GLY A 132 16.84 -5.63 -6.76
N ILE A 133 17.56 -5.51 -7.87
CA ILE A 133 18.62 -6.41 -8.31
C ILE A 133 19.89 -6.16 -7.50
N ILE A 134 20.50 -7.20 -6.96
CA ILE A 134 21.75 -7.10 -6.20
C ILE A 134 22.94 -7.23 -7.14
N THR A 135 23.82 -6.23 -7.09
CA THR A 135 25.09 -6.21 -7.82
C THR A 135 26.19 -5.65 -6.89
N ASN A 136 27.32 -6.33 -6.81
CA ASN A 136 28.47 -5.91 -5.99
C ASN A 136 28.14 -5.64 -4.50
N GLY A 137 27.16 -6.32 -3.96
CA GLY A 137 26.80 -6.22 -2.54
C GLY A 137 25.79 -5.13 -2.19
N ASP A 138 25.20 -4.47 -3.17
CA ASP A 138 24.15 -3.46 -2.98
C ASP A 138 23.04 -3.60 -4.03
N VAL A 139 21.92 -2.89 -3.82
CA VAL A 139 20.83 -2.80 -4.80
C VAL A 139 21.28 -1.84 -5.92
N GLU A 140 21.33 -2.37 -7.14
CA GLU A 140 21.69 -1.59 -8.32
C GLU A 140 20.45 -0.88 -8.85
N ASN A 141 20.51 0.46 -8.96
CA ASN A 141 19.36 1.31 -9.28
C ASN A 141 18.86 1.12 -10.71
N ASP A 142 19.70 1.35 -11.69
CA ASP A 142 19.28 1.53 -13.10
C ASP A 142 18.74 0.23 -13.72
N SER A 143 19.41 -0.90 -13.51
CA SER A 143 18.90 -2.20 -13.96
C SER A 143 17.64 -2.64 -13.23
N THR A 144 17.49 -2.24 -11.95
CA THR A 144 16.25 -2.45 -11.21
C THR A 144 15.13 -1.65 -11.85
N VAL A 145 15.33 -0.36 -12.13
CA VAL A 145 14.31 0.48 -12.79
C VAL A 145 13.91 -0.09 -14.15
N ASP A 146 14.86 -0.58 -14.95
CA ASP A 146 14.56 -1.25 -16.23
C ASP A 146 13.70 -2.52 -16.06
N ALA A 147 13.89 -3.27 -14.98
CA ALA A 147 13.06 -4.43 -14.64
C ALA A 147 11.65 -3.99 -14.17
N LEU A 148 11.58 -2.94 -13.36
CA LEU A 148 10.30 -2.37 -12.88
C LEU A 148 9.44 -1.81 -14.04
N VAL A 149 10.04 -1.22 -15.06
CA VAL A 149 9.35 -0.78 -16.28
C VAL A 149 8.68 -1.97 -16.98
N LYS A 150 9.41 -3.08 -17.18
CA LYS A 150 8.84 -4.30 -17.78
C LYS A 150 7.68 -4.85 -16.93
N MET A 151 7.84 -4.85 -15.60
CA MET A 151 6.82 -5.28 -14.64
C MET A 151 5.57 -4.42 -14.76
N ALA A 152 5.70 -3.09 -14.73
CA ALA A 152 4.59 -2.16 -14.83
C ALA A 152 3.83 -2.28 -16.15
N VAL A 153 4.54 -2.39 -17.28
CA VAL A 153 3.93 -2.62 -18.60
C VAL A 153 3.15 -3.94 -18.62
N SER A 154 3.72 -5.03 -18.07
CA SER A 154 3.03 -6.33 -18.01
C SER A 154 1.77 -6.30 -17.14
N HIS A 155 1.76 -5.51 -16.06
CA HIS A 155 0.57 -5.28 -15.23
C HIS A 155 -0.51 -4.50 -16.00
N ALA A 156 -0.11 -3.46 -16.75
CA ALA A 156 -1.01 -2.70 -17.61
C ALA A 156 -1.62 -3.57 -18.72
N GLU A 157 -0.82 -4.43 -19.37
CA GLU A 157 -1.29 -5.43 -20.35
C GLU A 157 -2.30 -6.42 -19.74
N ALA A 158 -2.16 -6.74 -18.45
CA ALA A 158 -3.09 -7.58 -17.73
C ALA A 158 -4.39 -6.86 -17.33
N GLY A 159 -4.44 -5.51 -17.44
CA GLY A 159 -5.64 -4.69 -17.18
C GLY A 159 -5.60 -3.93 -15.85
N ALA A 160 -4.43 -3.69 -15.26
CA ALA A 160 -4.29 -2.84 -14.09
C ALA A 160 -4.74 -1.40 -14.39
N ASP A 161 -5.42 -0.77 -13.43
CA ASP A 161 -5.86 0.64 -13.54
C ASP A 161 -4.75 1.61 -13.11
N PHE A 162 -3.92 1.19 -12.14
CA PHE A 162 -2.75 1.91 -11.65
C PHE A 162 -1.60 0.92 -11.50
N VAL A 163 -0.37 1.43 -11.48
CA VAL A 163 0.80 0.73 -10.97
C VAL A 163 1.28 1.43 -9.69
N ALA A 164 1.75 0.65 -8.72
CA ALA A 164 2.08 1.15 -7.39
C ALA A 164 3.56 0.88 -7.03
N PRO A 165 4.52 1.65 -7.58
CA PRO A 165 5.94 1.45 -7.34
C PRO A 165 6.27 1.66 -5.85
N SER A 166 6.70 0.60 -5.19
CA SER A 166 7.03 0.58 -3.77
C SER A 166 8.52 0.31 -3.49
N ASP A 167 9.32 0.28 -4.52
CA ASP A 167 10.73 -0.10 -4.53
C ASP A 167 11.68 0.97 -4.01
N MET A 168 11.36 2.26 -4.15
CA MET A 168 12.15 3.43 -3.76
C MET A 168 13.44 3.63 -4.57
N MET A 169 13.51 3.16 -5.84
CA MET A 169 14.64 3.46 -6.73
C MET A 169 14.56 4.91 -7.24
N ASP A 170 15.70 5.53 -7.46
CA ASP A 170 15.79 6.89 -7.99
C ASP A 170 15.31 6.96 -9.45
N GLY A 171 14.46 7.95 -9.78
CA GLY A 171 13.97 8.21 -11.14
C GLY A 171 12.98 7.15 -11.67
N ARG A 172 12.49 6.25 -10.81
CA ARG A 172 11.61 5.16 -11.23
C ARG A 172 10.26 5.63 -11.78
N VAL A 173 9.70 6.71 -11.22
CA VAL A 173 8.38 7.19 -11.63
C VAL A 173 8.41 7.70 -13.08
N LEU A 174 9.43 8.50 -13.43
CA LEU A 174 9.64 8.98 -14.80
C LEU A 174 9.78 7.82 -15.78
N ARG A 175 10.63 6.84 -15.46
CA ARG A 175 10.88 5.69 -16.35
C ARG A 175 9.64 4.79 -16.50
N LEU A 176 8.86 4.61 -15.44
CA LEU A 176 7.57 3.90 -15.49
C LEU A 176 6.58 4.63 -16.38
N ARG A 177 6.47 5.97 -16.26
CA ARG A 177 5.57 6.77 -17.09
C ARG A 177 5.96 6.70 -18.57
N GLU A 178 7.25 6.89 -18.87
CA GLU A 178 7.77 6.74 -20.23
C GLU A 178 7.50 5.35 -20.82
N GLY A 179 7.72 4.29 -20.04
CA GLY A 179 7.51 2.90 -20.48
C GLY A 179 6.03 2.59 -20.74
N LEU A 180 5.13 3.01 -19.84
CA LEU A 180 3.69 2.86 -20.01
C LEU A 180 3.17 3.63 -21.22
N ASP A 181 3.61 4.86 -21.43
CA ASP A 181 3.20 5.70 -22.57
C ASP A 181 3.69 5.12 -23.89
N ALA A 182 4.95 4.68 -23.95
CA ALA A 182 5.53 4.05 -25.13
C ALA A 182 4.82 2.73 -25.50
N ALA A 183 4.30 2.00 -24.51
CA ALA A 183 3.52 0.78 -24.71
C ALA A 183 2.03 1.04 -25.00
N GLY A 184 1.56 2.30 -25.02
CA GLY A 184 0.18 2.66 -25.34
C GLY A 184 -0.76 2.71 -24.13
N PHE A 185 -0.23 2.70 -22.89
CA PHE A 185 -0.99 2.71 -21.64
C PHE A 185 -1.04 4.09 -20.95
N GLN A 186 -1.30 5.16 -21.71
CA GLN A 186 -1.35 6.54 -21.20
C GLN A 186 -2.41 6.74 -20.10
N ASN A 187 -3.44 5.88 -20.06
CA ASN A 187 -4.51 5.96 -19.07
C ASN A 187 -4.26 5.11 -17.81
N VAL A 188 -3.17 4.36 -17.73
CA VAL A 188 -2.77 3.65 -16.50
C VAL A 188 -2.07 4.65 -15.58
N GLY A 189 -2.62 4.86 -14.39
CA GLY A 189 -2.07 5.80 -13.42
C GLY A 189 -0.86 5.25 -12.65
N ILE A 190 -0.12 6.15 -12.00
CA ILE A 190 1.00 5.80 -11.11
C ILE A 190 0.68 6.31 -9.71
N MET A 191 0.54 5.41 -8.73
CA MET A 191 0.48 5.72 -7.31
C MET A 191 1.86 5.45 -6.69
N SER A 192 2.69 6.47 -6.60
CA SER A 192 4.05 6.31 -6.07
C SER A 192 4.08 6.20 -4.55
N TYR A 193 4.89 5.28 -4.04
CA TYR A 193 5.26 5.23 -2.61
C TYR A 193 6.35 6.27 -2.34
N ALA A 194 5.99 7.54 -2.51
CA ALA A 194 6.92 8.66 -2.47
C ALA A 194 7.63 8.84 -1.12
N ALA A 195 6.93 8.53 -0.02
CA ALA A 195 7.48 8.64 1.32
C ALA A 195 7.41 7.28 2.05
N LYS A 196 8.24 6.32 1.64
CA LYS A 196 8.36 5.00 2.27
C LYS A 196 9.59 4.93 3.18
N TYR A 197 9.34 4.81 4.47
CA TYR A 197 10.39 4.77 5.49
C TYR A 197 10.86 3.36 5.83
N ALA A 198 12.13 3.19 6.15
CA ALA A 198 12.67 1.94 6.71
C ALA A 198 12.10 1.73 8.12
N SER A 199 11.03 0.96 8.24
CA SER A 199 10.22 0.87 9.45
C SER A 199 10.18 -0.52 10.05
N ALA A 200 10.18 -0.59 11.39
CA ALA A 200 9.93 -1.80 12.15
C ALA A 200 8.47 -2.29 12.04
N PHE A 201 7.53 -1.41 11.64
CA PHE A 201 6.12 -1.76 11.45
C PHE A 201 5.83 -2.69 10.27
N TYR A 202 6.84 -3.09 9.47
CA TYR A 202 6.64 -3.98 8.32
C TYR A 202 6.80 -5.48 8.66
N GLY A 203 7.09 -5.84 9.92
CA GLY A 203 7.30 -7.23 10.31
C GLY A 203 6.21 -8.17 9.80
N PRO A 204 4.91 -7.96 10.12
CA PRO A 204 3.84 -8.85 9.67
C PRO A 204 3.66 -8.92 8.14
N PHE A 205 3.95 -7.84 7.40
CA PHE A 205 3.93 -7.85 5.94
C PHE A 205 5.03 -8.75 5.34
N ARG A 206 6.23 -8.72 5.95
CA ARG A 206 7.34 -9.59 5.53
C ARG A 206 7.01 -11.07 5.75
N ASP A 207 6.30 -11.40 6.84
CA ASP A 207 5.78 -12.76 7.09
C ASP A 207 4.74 -13.17 6.03
N ALA A 208 3.92 -12.21 5.57
CA ALA A 208 2.88 -12.48 4.57
C ALA A 208 3.46 -12.87 3.21
N LEU A 209 4.56 -12.26 2.78
CA LEU A 209 5.16 -12.44 1.45
C LEU A 209 6.47 -13.23 1.44
N ASP A 210 7.03 -13.55 2.61
CA ASP A 210 8.38 -14.12 2.73
C ASP A 210 9.42 -13.22 2.02
N SER A 211 9.32 -11.90 2.23
CA SER A 211 10.09 -10.85 1.57
C SER A 211 11.07 -10.12 2.50
N ALA A 212 11.45 -10.76 3.62
CA ALA A 212 12.53 -10.25 4.46
C ALA A 212 13.89 -10.41 3.73
N PRO A 213 14.85 -9.48 3.95
CA PRO A 213 16.22 -9.68 3.50
C PRO A 213 16.76 -11.03 3.99
N LYS A 214 17.36 -11.80 3.08
CA LYS A 214 17.90 -13.15 3.35
C LYS A 214 19.42 -13.10 3.35
N GLU A 215 20.04 -13.86 4.27
CA GLU A 215 21.48 -14.12 4.21
C GLU A 215 21.82 -14.95 2.97
N ALA A 216 22.96 -14.68 2.36
CA ALA A 216 23.42 -15.35 1.15
C ALA A 216 24.95 -15.55 1.18
N ASP A 217 25.45 -16.45 0.34
CA ASP A 217 26.89 -16.70 0.15
C ASP A 217 27.60 -15.53 -0.57
N VAL A 218 26.83 -14.59 -1.11
CA VAL A 218 27.32 -13.34 -1.71
C VAL A 218 26.99 -12.16 -0.82
N ALA A 219 27.74 -11.07 -0.95
CA ALA A 219 27.44 -9.85 -0.22
C ALA A 219 26.05 -9.32 -0.63
N VAL A 220 25.19 -9.07 0.35
CA VAL A 220 23.86 -8.47 0.21
C VAL A 220 23.64 -7.44 1.32
N PRO A 221 22.84 -6.39 1.12
CA PRO A 221 22.50 -5.48 2.20
C PRO A 221 21.74 -6.21 3.32
N LYS A 222 22.09 -5.89 4.58
CA LYS A 222 21.44 -6.54 5.75
C LYS A 222 20.01 -6.07 5.99
N ASP A 223 19.68 -4.90 5.48
CA ASP A 223 18.35 -4.29 5.61
C ASP A 223 18.06 -3.42 4.37
N LYS A 224 16.91 -2.76 4.35
CA LYS A 224 16.45 -1.94 3.21
C LYS A 224 16.77 -0.44 3.36
N LYS A 225 17.67 -0.03 4.27
CA LYS A 225 17.95 1.38 4.56
C LYS A 225 18.81 2.06 3.49
N THR A 226 19.39 1.32 2.56
CA THR A 226 20.14 1.90 1.42
C THR A 226 19.21 2.55 0.40
N TYR A 227 17.89 2.25 0.44
CA TYR A 227 16.90 2.81 -0.47
C TYR A 227 15.58 3.22 0.19
N GLN A 228 15.21 2.72 1.38
CA GLN A 228 14.08 3.22 2.15
C GLN A 228 14.55 4.33 3.09
N MET A 229 13.75 5.40 3.23
CA MET A 229 14.12 6.61 3.97
C MET A 229 14.33 6.36 5.47
N ASP A 230 15.21 7.15 6.06
CA ASP A 230 15.38 7.17 7.52
C ASP A 230 14.17 7.86 8.18
N TYR A 231 13.57 7.18 9.16
CA TYR A 231 12.41 7.72 9.90
C TYR A 231 12.72 8.98 10.73
N ALA A 232 13.98 9.34 10.88
CA ALA A 232 14.38 10.61 11.50
C ALA A 232 14.25 11.82 10.55
N ASN A 233 14.09 11.58 9.23
CA ASN A 233 14.10 12.62 8.20
C ASN A 233 12.67 12.99 7.79
N ARG A 234 12.36 14.28 7.84
CA ARG A 234 11.09 14.86 7.42
C ARG A 234 11.19 15.55 6.06
N ILE A 235 12.22 16.36 5.87
CA ILE A 235 12.39 17.17 4.64
C ILE A 235 12.62 16.29 3.41
N GLU A 236 13.31 15.17 3.58
CA GLU A 236 13.53 14.17 2.54
C GLU A 236 12.20 13.70 1.93
N ALA A 237 11.19 13.36 2.76
CA ALA A 237 9.88 12.93 2.29
C ALA A 237 9.16 13.97 1.41
N ILE A 238 9.32 15.25 1.72
CA ILE A 238 8.74 16.33 0.92
C ILE A 238 9.46 16.44 -0.42
N LYS A 239 10.78 16.32 -0.43
CA LYS A 239 11.58 16.32 -1.64
C LYS A 239 11.21 15.15 -2.55
N GLU A 240 11.14 13.93 -2.01
CA GLU A 240 10.76 12.73 -2.75
C GLU A 240 9.34 12.86 -3.34
N ALA A 241 8.36 13.35 -2.54
CA ALA A 241 7.00 13.54 -3.04
C ALA A 241 6.91 14.57 -4.18
N LEU A 242 7.69 15.65 -4.11
CA LEU A 242 7.76 16.65 -5.19
C LEU A 242 8.43 16.07 -6.44
N SER A 243 9.53 15.33 -6.28
CA SER A 243 10.24 14.67 -7.38
C SER A 243 9.32 13.68 -8.10
N ASP A 244 8.64 12.80 -7.35
CA ASP A 244 7.72 11.82 -7.93
C ASP A 244 6.56 12.48 -8.69
N VAL A 245 6.03 13.62 -8.20
CA VAL A 245 4.98 14.39 -8.91
C VAL A 245 5.54 15.01 -10.20
N GLU A 246 6.74 15.57 -10.17
CA GLU A 246 7.41 16.12 -11.36
C GLU A 246 7.73 15.02 -12.38
N GLU A 247 8.01 13.82 -11.94
CA GLU A 247 8.25 12.62 -12.75
C GLU A 247 6.96 12.01 -13.33
N GLY A 248 5.78 12.46 -12.90
CA GLY A 248 4.50 12.04 -13.47
C GLY A 248 3.66 11.10 -12.58
N ALA A 249 3.86 11.09 -11.25
CA ALA A 249 2.96 10.39 -10.34
C ALA A 249 1.58 11.06 -10.29
N ASP A 250 0.52 10.27 -10.45
CA ASP A 250 -0.88 10.73 -10.33
C ASP A 250 -1.34 10.79 -8.86
N MET A 251 -0.75 9.97 -8.01
CA MET A 251 -0.97 9.95 -6.56
C MET A 251 0.37 9.69 -5.86
N VAL A 252 0.52 10.21 -4.64
CA VAL A 252 1.68 9.94 -3.79
C VAL A 252 1.24 9.27 -2.48
N MET A 253 2.04 8.34 -1.98
CA MET A 253 1.74 7.59 -0.76
C MET A 253 2.77 7.84 0.33
N VAL A 254 2.27 8.00 1.57
CA VAL A 254 3.08 7.97 2.80
C VAL A 254 2.93 6.59 3.46
N LYS A 255 4.04 5.95 3.77
CA LYS A 255 4.11 4.62 4.40
C LYS A 255 5.25 4.58 5.43
N PRO A 256 5.00 4.28 6.72
CA PRO A 256 3.74 3.94 7.39
C PRO A 256 2.77 5.13 7.57
N GLY A 257 1.64 4.88 8.29
CA GLY A 257 0.54 5.82 8.45
C GLY A 257 0.55 6.60 9.77
N ILE A 258 0.13 5.94 10.87
CA ILE A 258 -0.22 6.64 12.13
C ILE A 258 0.96 7.37 12.76
N ALA A 259 2.16 6.78 12.73
CA ALA A 259 3.35 7.41 13.30
C ALA A 259 3.92 8.55 12.41
N TYR A 260 3.34 8.79 11.22
CA TYR A 260 3.83 9.72 10.19
C TYR A 260 2.76 10.74 9.75
N LEU A 261 1.79 11.05 10.61
CA LEU A 261 0.71 12.00 10.29
C LEU A 261 1.22 13.43 10.08
N ASP A 262 2.35 13.81 10.64
CA ASP A 262 3.06 15.05 10.39
C ASP A 262 3.55 15.10 8.94
N ILE A 263 4.14 14.03 8.43
CA ILE A 263 4.58 13.88 7.03
C ILE A 263 3.37 13.94 6.09
N VAL A 264 2.29 13.22 6.41
CA VAL A 264 1.03 13.25 5.64
C VAL A 264 0.52 14.68 5.52
N ARG A 265 0.46 15.42 6.63
CA ARG A 265 -0.04 16.81 6.63
C ARG A 265 0.84 17.73 5.82
N GLU A 266 2.15 17.58 5.93
CA GLU A 266 3.09 18.43 5.21
C GLU A 266 3.09 18.16 3.70
N ILE A 267 3.11 16.88 3.29
CA ILE A 267 2.96 16.51 1.86
C ILE A 267 1.62 17.04 1.32
N LYS A 268 0.51 16.84 2.06
CA LYS A 268 -0.81 17.33 1.63
C LYS A 268 -0.87 18.86 1.42
N ASN A 269 -0.09 19.61 2.18
CA ASN A 269 0.00 21.06 2.02
C ASN A 269 0.93 21.48 0.88
N THR A 270 1.75 20.57 0.36
CA THR A 270 2.81 20.86 -0.61
C THR A 270 2.46 20.40 -2.02
N VAL A 271 1.85 19.21 -2.16
CA VAL A 271 1.49 18.67 -3.48
C VAL A 271 0.01 18.89 -3.81
N HIS A 272 -0.32 18.94 -5.09
CA HIS A 272 -1.69 19.12 -5.59
C HIS A 272 -2.33 17.83 -6.12
N VAL A 273 -1.62 16.70 -6.05
CA VAL A 273 -2.16 15.37 -6.37
C VAL A 273 -2.79 14.73 -5.12
N PRO A 274 -3.65 13.71 -5.28
CA PRO A 274 -4.17 12.95 -4.13
C PRO A 274 -3.06 12.33 -3.30
N VAL A 275 -3.22 12.39 -1.96
CA VAL A 275 -2.31 11.77 -1.00
C VAL A 275 -2.94 10.48 -0.47
N THR A 276 -2.25 9.37 -0.65
CA THR A 276 -2.59 8.07 -0.09
C THR A 276 -1.76 7.82 1.17
N VAL A 277 -2.33 7.14 2.14
CA VAL A 277 -1.64 6.75 3.38
C VAL A 277 -1.79 5.26 3.60
N TYR A 278 -0.69 4.57 3.89
CA TYR A 278 -0.73 3.15 4.23
C TYR A 278 -0.69 2.96 5.75
N GLN A 279 -1.82 2.58 6.34
CA GLN A 279 -1.86 2.01 7.69
C GLN A 279 -1.32 0.58 7.60
N VAL A 280 -0.06 0.40 7.98
CA VAL A 280 0.69 -0.83 7.69
C VAL A 280 0.38 -1.98 8.64
N SER A 281 0.91 -3.14 8.30
CA SER A 281 0.66 -4.42 8.97
C SER A 281 0.98 -4.40 10.48
N GLY A 282 2.07 -3.76 10.89
CA GLY A 282 2.42 -3.62 12.31
C GLY A 282 1.47 -2.70 13.06
N GLU A 283 0.97 -1.64 12.43
CA GLU A 283 -0.04 -0.75 13.02
C GLU A 283 -1.38 -1.49 13.20
N TYR A 284 -1.77 -2.31 12.22
CA TYR A 284 -2.92 -3.22 12.33
C TYR A 284 -2.74 -4.23 13.46
N ALA A 285 -1.60 -4.94 13.47
CA ALA A 285 -1.31 -5.98 14.45
C ALA A 285 -1.30 -5.46 15.90
N MET A 286 -0.75 -4.26 16.14
CA MET A 286 -0.75 -3.61 17.46
C MET A 286 -2.17 -3.37 17.99
N ILE A 287 -3.09 -2.91 17.13
CA ILE A 287 -4.49 -2.69 17.51
C ILE A 287 -5.16 -4.02 17.84
N LYS A 288 -5.03 -5.03 16.95
CA LYS A 288 -5.62 -6.35 17.16
C LYS A 288 -5.11 -7.00 18.46
N ALA A 289 -3.81 -6.94 18.72
CA ALA A 289 -3.22 -7.49 19.95
C ALA A 289 -3.71 -6.79 21.23
N ALA A 290 -3.86 -5.47 21.20
CA ALA A 290 -4.39 -4.73 22.34
C ALA A 290 -5.90 -4.95 22.54
N ALA A 291 -6.65 -5.08 21.46
CA ALA A 291 -8.09 -5.35 21.50
C ALA A 291 -8.38 -6.77 22.00
N GLU A 292 -7.61 -7.78 21.56
CA GLU A 292 -7.72 -9.17 22.03
C GLU A 292 -7.53 -9.28 23.57
N ARG A 293 -6.66 -8.44 24.13
CA ARG A 293 -6.43 -8.36 25.57
C ARG A 293 -7.49 -7.54 26.33
N GLY A 294 -8.46 -6.95 25.62
CA GLY A 294 -9.48 -6.09 26.20
C GLY A 294 -8.98 -4.72 26.69
N TRP A 295 -7.77 -4.32 26.30
CA TRP A 295 -7.20 -3.03 26.70
C TRP A 295 -7.74 -1.87 25.84
N LEU A 296 -8.12 -2.15 24.60
CA LEU A 296 -8.74 -1.21 23.67
C LEU A 296 -10.01 -1.84 23.07
N ASP A 297 -11.00 -0.99 22.78
CA ASP A 297 -12.18 -1.37 21.99
C ASP A 297 -11.77 -1.33 20.50
N ASN A 298 -11.82 -2.49 19.82
CA ASN A 298 -11.37 -2.63 18.43
C ASN A 298 -12.04 -1.62 17.50
N ASP A 299 -13.37 -1.53 17.55
CA ASP A 299 -14.13 -0.72 16.60
C ASP A 299 -13.88 0.77 16.82
N LYS A 300 -13.80 1.19 18.08
CA LYS A 300 -13.55 2.60 18.43
C LYS A 300 -12.15 3.04 18.03
N ILE A 301 -11.11 2.28 18.40
CA ILE A 301 -9.72 2.66 18.09
C ILE A 301 -9.44 2.61 16.59
N MET A 302 -9.99 1.60 15.88
CA MET A 302 -9.91 1.50 14.43
C MET A 302 -10.48 2.75 13.76
N MET A 303 -11.73 3.11 14.08
CA MET A 303 -12.40 4.26 13.48
C MET A 303 -11.73 5.58 13.86
N GLU A 304 -11.23 5.71 15.10
CA GLU A 304 -10.47 6.89 15.52
C GLU A 304 -9.18 7.05 14.73
N GLN A 305 -8.40 5.99 14.54
CA GLN A 305 -7.15 6.05 13.76
C GLN A 305 -7.41 6.37 12.28
N LEU A 306 -8.39 5.74 11.64
CA LEU A 306 -8.77 6.04 10.27
C LEU A 306 -9.22 7.49 10.11
N MET A 307 -9.98 8.01 11.06
CA MET A 307 -10.36 9.42 11.11
C MET A 307 -9.14 10.35 11.29
N CYS A 308 -8.16 9.97 12.11
CA CYS A 308 -6.93 10.73 12.28
C CYS A 308 -6.12 10.80 10.99
N ILE A 309 -6.00 9.69 10.26
CA ILE A 309 -5.34 9.64 8.95
C ILE A 309 -6.08 10.54 7.94
N LYS A 310 -7.42 10.44 7.87
CA LYS A 310 -8.23 11.27 6.98
C LYS A 310 -8.09 12.75 7.33
N ARG A 311 -8.15 13.10 8.62
CA ARG A 311 -7.96 14.48 9.11
C ARG A 311 -6.56 15.02 8.83
N ALA A 312 -5.53 14.16 8.83
CA ALA A 312 -4.18 14.55 8.43
C ALA A 312 -4.08 14.96 6.96
N GLY A 313 -5.00 14.51 6.10
CA GLY A 313 -5.11 14.94 4.71
C GLY A 313 -5.15 13.82 3.68
N ALA A 314 -5.25 12.56 4.12
CA ALA A 314 -5.37 11.43 3.20
C ALA A 314 -6.63 11.54 2.32
N ASN A 315 -6.46 11.39 1.01
CA ASN A 315 -7.55 11.20 0.07
C ASN A 315 -8.00 9.73 0.07
N LEU A 316 -7.03 8.80 0.10
CA LEU A 316 -7.22 7.36 0.10
C LEU A 316 -6.39 6.74 1.24
N ILE A 317 -6.93 5.73 1.89
CA ILE A 317 -6.29 5.02 3.01
C ILE A 317 -6.16 3.54 2.65
N SER A 318 -4.94 3.07 2.43
CA SER A 318 -4.64 1.65 2.34
C SER A 318 -4.62 1.07 3.75
N THR A 319 -5.55 0.16 4.06
CA THR A 319 -5.70 -0.38 5.41
C THR A 319 -6.30 -1.77 5.42
N TYR A 320 -5.79 -2.64 6.26
CA TYR A 320 -6.36 -3.96 6.52
C TYR A 320 -7.70 -3.92 7.27
N PHE A 321 -8.03 -2.78 7.86
CA PHE A 321 -9.33 -2.53 8.48
C PHE A 321 -10.44 -2.12 7.49
N ALA A 322 -10.15 -1.95 6.22
CA ALA A 322 -11.10 -1.39 5.25
C ALA A 322 -12.46 -2.10 5.27
N LYS A 323 -12.48 -3.44 5.32
CA LYS A 323 -13.70 -4.25 5.34
C LYS A 323 -14.50 -4.04 6.64
N GLU A 324 -13.82 -4.12 7.81
CA GLU A 324 -14.45 -3.91 9.12
C GLU A 324 -15.02 -2.47 9.24
N ALA A 325 -14.24 -1.48 8.83
CA ALA A 325 -14.64 -0.08 8.84
C ALA A 325 -15.83 0.20 7.91
N ALA A 326 -15.82 -0.37 6.70
CA ALA A 326 -16.94 -0.22 5.75
C ALA A 326 -18.25 -0.80 6.29
N VAL A 327 -18.20 -1.94 7.00
CA VAL A 327 -19.37 -2.53 7.67
C VAL A 327 -19.91 -1.60 8.76
N LEU A 328 -19.05 -0.94 9.54
CA LEU A 328 -19.48 -0.01 10.58
C LEU A 328 -20.08 1.28 10.00
N LEU A 329 -19.55 1.76 8.88
CA LEU A 329 -20.04 2.98 8.20
C LEU A 329 -21.40 2.78 7.50
N LYS A 330 -21.82 1.55 7.27
CA LYS A 330 -23.16 1.23 6.71
C LYS A 330 -24.26 1.16 7.78
N LYS A 331 -23.90 1.08 9.07
CA LYS A 331 -24.84 1.09 10.19
C LYS A 331 -25.24 2.51 10.56
#